data_ee98df4380e1e9f78304fecd54a55285
#
_entry.id   ee98df4380e1e9f78304fecd54a55285
#
_cell.length_a   1.000
_cell.length_b   1.000
_cell.length_c   1.000
_cell.angle_alpha   90.00
_cell.angle_beta   90.00
_cell.angle_gamma   90.00
#
_symmetry.space_group_name_H-M   'P 1'
#
loop_
_entity.id
_entity.type
_entity.pdbx_description
1 polymer ?
#
loop_
_entity_poly.entity_id
_entity_poly.type
_entity_poly.pdbx_seq_one_letter_code
_entity_poly.pdbx_strand_id
1 'polypeptide(L)'
;PPQDTSSAASDVYKRQRIRMPKVLLLRSYDKLPSQEIKFTRNNLFERDDYRCQYCGNHFDAVHLNMDHVIPRDIGGRTSWENIVTSCIKCNSRKANRLPHQANMHLIRKPERPKWRPFVSSLIGQSYDSDWDHFINLKKPA
;
A
#
# COMPACT_ATOMS: atom_id res chain seq x y z
N PRO A 1 -19.17 23.97 -53.39
CA PRO A 1 -19.15 23.35 -52.10
C PRO A 1 -17.68 23.23 -51.65
N PRO A 2 -17.32 23.68 -50.43
CA PRO A 2 -15.97 23.59 -49.99
C PRO A 2 -15.62 22.12 -49.75
N GLN A 3 -14.53 21.65 -50.34
CA GLN A 3 -13.99 20.32 -50.08
C GLN A 3 -13.46 20.26 -48.65
N ASP A 4 -13.92 19.33 -47.92
CA ASP A 4 -13.55 19.01 -46.54
C ASP A 4 -12.10 18.49 -46.53
N THR A 5 -11.15 19.38 -46.20
CA THR A 5 -9.71 19.07 -46.07
C THR A 5 -9.35 18.45 -44.72
N SER A 6 -10.35 18.09 -43.91
CA SER A 6 -10.17 17.53 -42.56
C SER A 6 -9.63 16.09 -42.57
N SER A 7 -9.74 15.38 -43.69
CA SER A 7 -9.37 13.95 -43.75
C SER A 7 -7.87 13.69 -43.91
N ALA A 8 -7.13 14.62 -44.51
CA ALA A 8 -5.70 14.41 -44.81
C ALA A 8 -4.77 14.56 -43.59
N ALA A 9 -5.13 15.41 -42.62
CA ALA A 9 -4.30 15.66 -41.44
C ALA A 9 -4.37 14.47 -40.40
N SER A 10 -5.47 13.74 -40.42
CA SER A 10 -5.68 12.59 -39.51
C SER A 10 -4.85 11.36 -39.93
N ASP A 11 -4.55 11.21 -41.22
CA ASP A 11 -3.88 10.00 -41.72
C ASP A 11 -2.35 10.03 -41.57
N VAL A 12 -1.75 11.23 -41.48
CA VAL A 12 -0.30 11.37 -41.30
C VAL A 12 0.14 10.92 -39.91
N TYR A 13 -0.68 11.16 -38.88
CA TYR A 13 -0.38 10.75 -37.50
C TYR A 13 -0.60 9.25 -37.24
N LYS A 14 -1.47 8.59 -37.98
CA LYS A 14 -1.74 7.15 -37.79
C LYS A 14 -0.61 6.23 -38.24
N ARG A 15 0.33 6.71 -39.03
CA ARG A 15 1.45 5.90 -39.56
C ARG A 15 2.78 6.10 -38.82
N GLN A 16 2.87 7.05 -37.92
CA GLN A 16 4.09 7.24 -37.13
C GLN A 16 4.10 6.28 -35.92
N ARG A 17 4.93 5.26 -36.00
CA ARG A 17 5.25 4.42 -34.83
C ARG A 17 6.25 5.18 -33.96
N ILE A 18 5.75 5.81 -32.93
CA ILE A 18 6.61 6.43 -31.90
C ILE A 18 7.07 5.29 -30.97
N ARG A 19 8.38 5.07 -30.87
CA ARG A 19 8.91 4.17 -29.84
C ARG A 19 8.63 4.79 -28.48
N MET A 20 7.79 4.14 -27.69
CA MET A 20 7.53 4.60 -26.34
C MET A 20 8.79 4.34 -25.48
N PRO A 21 9.39 5.38 -24.90
CA PRO A 21 10.55 5.17 -24.03
C PRO A 21 10.14 4.42 -22.77
N LYS A 22 10.92 3.43 -22.38
CA LYS A 22 10.69 2.67 -21.15
C LYS A 22 10.98 3.47 -19.89
N VAL A 23 11.84 4.50 -20.02
CA VAL A 23 12.23 5.39 -18.93
C VAL A 23 12.19 6.84 -19.43
N LEU A 24 11.54 7.71 -18.65
CA LEU A 24 11.46 9.14 -18.90
C LEU A 24 12.19 9.89 -17.78
N LEU A 25 13.16 10.73 -18.13
CA LEU A 25 13.82 11.64 -17.21
C LEU A 25 13.06 12.97 -17.14
N LEU A 26 12.51 13.30 -15.98
CA LEU A 26 11.85 14.57 -15.75
C LEU A 26 12.89 15.65 -15.39
N ARG A 27 13.14 16.62 -16.27
CA ARG A 27 14.15 17.66 -16.07
C ARG A 27 13.77 18.71 -15.02
N SER A 28 12.46 18.95 -14.83
CA SER A 28 11.97 20.07 -14.01
C SER A 28 11.22 19.63 -12.76
N TYR A 29 11.04 18.33 -12.54
CA TYR A 29 10.27 17.79 -11.41
C TYR A 29 11.10 16.76 -10.66
N ASP A 30 11.73 17.20 -9.59
CA ASP A 30 12.62 16.40 -8.74
C ASP A 30 11.97 15.96 -7.42
N LYS A 31 10.77 16.44 -7.12
CA LYS A 31 10.06 16.15 -5.87
C LYS A 31 8.86 15.26 -6.10
N LEU A 32 8.93 14.04 -5.61
CA LEU A 32 7.74 13.20 -5.51
C LEU A 32 6.74 13.82 -4.53
N PRO A 33 5.46 13.98 -4.91
CA PRO A 33 4.46 14.47 -3.98
C PRO A 33 4.37 13.49 -2.80
N SER A 34 4.69 13.96 -1.62
CA SER A 34 4.49 13.17 -0.42
C SER A 34 2.98 13.15 -0.11
N GLN A 35 2.34 12.03 -0.36
CA GLN A 35 0.94 11.86 0.02
C GLN A 35 0.87 11.17 1.39
N GLU A 36 0.07 11.72 2.27
CA GLU A 36 -0.26 11.03 3.50
C GLU A 36 -1.13 9.81 3.22
N ILE A 37 -0.72 8.67 3.73
CA ILE A 37 -1.52 7.45 3.65
C ILE A 37 -2.74 7.63 4.56
N LYS A 38 -3.92 7.63 3.97
CA LYS A 38 -5.19 7.71 4.71
C LYS A 38 -5.34 6.49 5.61
N PHE A 39 -5.82 6.71 6.83
CA PHE A 39 -6.14 5.63 7.75
C PHE A 39 -7.42 4.92 7.29
N THR A 40 -7.26 3.79 6.64
CA THR A 40 -8.36 2.93 6.16
C THR A 40 -8.10 1.49 6.57
N ARG A 41 -9.16 0.66 6.60
CA ARG A 41 -9.06 -0.77 6.88
C ARG A 41 -8.10 -1.49 5.93
N ASN A 42 -8.20 -1.21 4.64
CA ASN A 42 -7.33 -1.84 3.63
C ASN A 42 -5.86 -1.46 3.83
N ASN A 43 -5.58 -0.15 3.99
CA ASN A 43 -4.21 0.31 4.21
C ASN A 43 -3.61 -0.22 5.53
N LEU A 44 -4.47 -0.48 6.54
CA LEU A 44 -4.03 -1.13 7.78
C LEU A 44 -3.64 -2.59 7.52
N PHE A 45 -4.48 -3.33 6.79
CA PHE A 45 -4.18 -4.73 6.47
C PHE A 45 -2.96 -4.86 5.58
N GLU A 46 -2.78 -3.96 4.60
CA GLU A 46 -1.57 -3.89 3.77
C GLU A 46 -0.32 -3.57 4.60
N ARG A 47 -0.41 -2.63 5.57
CA ARG A 47 0.71 -2.33 6.49
C ARG A 47 1.17 -3.57 7.24
N ASP A 48 0.23 -4.40 7.66
CA ASP A 48 0.46 -5.59 8.47
C ASP A 48 0.59 -6.87 7.63
N ASP A 49 0.66 -6.73 6.30
CA ASP A 49 0.81 -7.86 5.36
C ASP A 49 -0.29 -8.92 5.53
N TYR A 50 -1.53 -8.49 5.77
CA TYR A 50 -2.67 -9.37 6.04
C TYR A 50 -2.40 -10.41 7.13
N ARG A 51 -1.48 -10.10 8.08
CA ARG A 51 -1.10 -10.97 9.20
C ARG A 51 -1.67 -10.46 10.50
N CYS A 52 -2.19 -11.40 11.28
CA CYS A 52 -2.57 -11.10 12.65
C CYS A 52 -1.35 -10.73 13.49
N GLN A 53 -1.35 -9.53 14.09
CA GLN A 53 -0.21 -9.04 14.87
C GLN A 53 -0.06 -9.72 16.25
N TYR A 54 -0.95 -10.64 16.60
CA TYR A 54 -0.84 -11.45 17.80
C TYR A 54 -0.38 -12.88 17.55
N CYS A 55 -0.92 -13.58 16.56
CA CYS A 55 -0.53 -14.97 16.28
C CYS A 55 0.39 -15.13 15.05
N GLY A 56 0.59 -14.10 14.26
CA GLY A 56 1.48 -14.11 13.09
C GLY A 56 0.93 -14.80 11.84
N ASN A 57 -0.22 -15.46 11.93
CA ASN A 57 -0.79 -16.17 10.80
C ASN A 57 -1.39 -15.18 9.79
N HIS A 58 -1.28 -15.53 8.52
CA HIS A 58 -1.89 -14.80 7.41
C HIS A 58 -3.36 -15.22 7.26
N PHE A 59 -4.22 -14.25 6.92
CA PHE A 59 -5.65 -14.47 6.73
C PHE A 59 -6.19 -13.60 5.59
N ASP A 60 -7.27 -14.04 4.97
CA ASP A 60 -8.05 -13.20 4.07
C ASP A 60 -8.70 -12.04 4.83
N ALA A 61 -8.95 -10.92 4.14
CA ALA A 61 -9.51 -9.70 4.73
C ALA A 61 -10.84 -9.92 5.48
N VAL A 62 -11.62 -10.93 5.08
CA VAL A 62 -12.91 -11.29 5.72
C VAL A 62 -12.73 -11.87 7.12
N HIS A 63 -11.56 -12.44 7.41
CA HIS A 63 -11.23 -13.03 8.72
C HIS A 63 -10.38 -12.10 9.59
N LEU A 64 -10.11 -10.88 9.12
CA LEU A 64 -9.32 -9.88 9.81
C LEU A 64 -10.18 -8.75 10.36
N ASN A 65 -9.80 -8.27 11.52
CA ASN A 65 -10.40 -7.14 12.21
C ASN A 65 -9.33 -6.08 12.53
N MET A 66 -9.80 -4.84 12.73
CA MET A 66 -9.01 -3.77 13.33
C MET A 66 -9.16 -3.84 14.84
N ASP A 67 -8.06 -4.00 15.55
CA ASP A 67 -8.06 -4.07 17.02
C ASP A 67 -7.28 -2.90 17.63
N HIS A 68 -7.85 -2.29 18.66
CA HIS A 68 -7.18 -1.26 19.45
C HIS A 68 -6.24 -1.93 20.47
N VAL A 69 -4.94 -1.70 20.34
CA VAL A 69 -3.94 -2.20 21.31
C VAL A 69 -4.29 -1.73 22.72
N ILE A 70 -4.47 -0.42 22.87
CA ILE A 70 -5.06 0.20 24.06
C ILE A 70 -6.56 0.37 23.80
N PRO A 71 -7.44 -0.31 24.53
CA PRO A 71 -8.87 -0.21 24.35
C PRO A 71 -9.40 1.23 24.46
N ARG A 72 -10.49 1.53 23.75
CA ARG A 72 -11.09 2.87 23.74
C ARG A 72 -11.58 3.29 25.13
N ASP A 73 -12.09 2.37 25.90
CA ASP A 73 -12.64 2.60 27.24
C ASP A 73 -11.58 3.10 28.24
N ILE A 74 -10.32 2.79 27.98
CA ILE A 74 -9.20 3.27 28.80
C ILE A 74 -8.36 4.33 28.08
N GLY A 75 -8.96 5.05 27.12
CA GLY A 75 -8.36 6.21 26.47
C GLY A 75 -7.61 5.92 25.15
N GLY A 76 -7.69 4.69 24.63
CA GLY A 76 -7.08 4.34 23.33
C GLY A 76 -7.68 5.11 22.17
N ARG A 77 -6.84 5.75 21.36
CA ARG A 77 -7.26 6.50 20.17
C ARG A 77 -7.18 5.63 18.92
N THR A 78 -8.05 5.92 17.94
CA THR A 78 -7.97 5.33 16.61
C THR A 78 -6.88 6.02 15.82
N SER A 79 -5.68 5.46 15.83
CA SER A 79 -4.50 5.99 15.14
C SER A 79 -3.63 4.85 14.62
N TRP A 80 -2.68 5.17 13.74
CA TRP A 80 -1.72 4.20 13.21
C TRP A 80 -0.89 3.51 14.31
N GLU A 81 -0.65 4.21 15.41
CA GLU A 81 0.18 3.77 16.53
C GLU A 81 -0.59 2.92 17.54
N ASN A 82 -1.93 2.87 17.45
CA ASN A 82 -2.77 2.13 18.39
C ASN A 82 -3.67 1.08 17.75
N ILE A 83 -3.73 1.02 16.40
CA ILE A 83 -4.54 0.01 15.73
C ILE A 83 -3.63 -1.02 15.05
N VAL A 84 -4.00 -2.28 15.21
CA VAL A 84 -3.32 -3.42 14.57
C VAL A 84 -4.32 -4.32 13.87
N THR A 85 -3.82 -5.07 12.88
CA THR A 85 -4.57 -6.16 12.26
C THR A 85 -4.60 -7.36 13.18
N SER A 86 -5.78 -7.88 13.46
CA SER A 86 -5.98 -9.08 14.28
C SER A 86 -6.95 -10.06 13.61
N CYS A 87 -6.75 -11.36 13.76
CA CYS A 87 -7.75 -12.34 13.37
C CYS A 87 -8.92 -12.35 14.35
N ILE A 88 -10.07 -12.83 13.91
CA ILE A 88 -11.30 -12.88 14.73
C ILE A 88 -11.05 -13.59 16.07
N LYS A 89 -10.33 -14.72 16.08
CA LYS A 89 -10.01 -15.49 17.28
C LYS A 89 -9.17 -14.69 18.29
N CYS A 90 -8.09 -14.05 17.81
CA CYS A 90 -7.23 -13.25 18.69
C CYS A 90 -7.96 -12.00 19.19
N ASN A 91 -8.75 -11.35 18.34
CA ASN A 91 -9.54 -10.19 18.72
C ASN A 91 -10.56 -10.54 19.82
N SER A 92 -11.30 -11.63 19.66
CA SER A 92 -12.25 -12.12 20.68
C SER A 92 -11.55 -12.51 21.98
N ARG A 93 -10.38 -13.17 21.91
CA ARG A 93 -9.59 -13.54 23.09
C ARG A 93 -9.08 -12.31 23.84
N LYS A 94 -8.61 -11.29 23.13
CA LYS A 94 -8.13 -10.05 23.73
C LYS A 94 -9.27 -9.27 24.36
N ALA A 95 -10.41 -9.22 23.67
CA ALA A 95 -11.56 -8.43 24.07
C ALA A 95 -11.16 -6.99 24.44
N ASN A 96 -11.76 -6.41 25.46
CA ASN A 96 -11.51 -5.04 25.92
C ASN A 96 -10.36 -4.94 26.95
N ARG A 97 -9.31 -5.76 26.79
CA ARG A 97 -8.15 -5.82 27.69
C ARG A 97 -6.89 -5.35 26.96
N LEU A 98 -5.89 -4.93 27.73
CA LEU A 98 -4.55 -4.72 27.20
C LEU A 98 -3.93 -6.06 26.76
N PRO A 99 -3.04 -6.11 25.77
CA PRO A 99 -2.42 -7.34 25.30
C PRO A 99 -1.82 -8.19 26.43
N HIS A 100 -1.07 -7.57 27.33
CA HIS A 100 -0.45 -8.28 28.47
C HIS A 100 -1.49 -8.86 29.44
N GLN A 101 -2.63 -8.20 29.65
CA GLN A 101 -3.72 -8.71 30.49
C GLN A 101 -4.42 -9.93 29.86
N ALA A 102 -4.37 -10.05 28.54
CA ALA A 102 -4.89 -11.18 27.79
C ALA A 102 -3.82 -12.28 27.56
N ASN A 103 -2.64 -12.13 28.16
CA ASN A 103 -1.45 -12.96 27.90
C ASN A 103 -1.11 -13.05 26.41
N MET A 104 -1.09 -11.89 25.76
CA MET A 104 -0.82 -11.74 24.32
C MET A 104 0.27 -10.71 24.11
N HIS A 105 1.09 -10.89 23.07
CA HIS A 105 2.16 -9.98 22.70
C HIS A 105 1.99 -9.56 21.26
N LEU A 106 2.39 -8.32 20.95
CA LEU A 106 2.45 -7.85 19.58
C LEU A 106 3.75 -8.34 18.94
N ILE A 107 3.65 -8.84 17.72
CA ILE A 107 4.81 -9.23 16.90
C ILE A 107 5.62 -8.00 16.51
N ARG A 108 4.92 -6.90 16.22
CA ARG A 108 5.52 -5.64 15.83
C ARG A 108 4.78 -4.47 16.46
N LYS A 109 5.52 -3.46 16.89
CA LYS A 109 4.93 -2.20 17.36
C LYS A 109 4.20 -1.53 16.20
N PRO A 110 2.94 -1.10 16.39
CA PRO A 110 2.21 -0.39 15.34
C PRO A 110 2.81 1.01 15.11
N GLU A 111 3.10 1.30 13.87
CA GLU A 111 3.66 2.57 13.44
C GLU A 111 2.93 3.07 12.19
N ARG A 112 3.01 4.38 11.94
CA ARG A 112 2.47 4.95 10.71
C ARG A 112 3.29 4.46 9.52
N PRO A 113 2.62 3.90 8.46
CA PRO A 113 3.35 3.46 7.28
C PRO A 113 3.96 4.66 6.55
N LYS A 114 5.21 4.51 6.12
CA LYS A 114 5.86 5.49 5.25
C LYS A 114 5.20 5.42 3.87
N TRP A 115 4.84 6.59 3.33
CA TRP A 115 4.37 6.65 1.96
C TRP A 115 5.46 6.07 1.02
N ARG A 116 5.04 5.15 0.18
CA ARG A 116 5.89 4.61 -0.89
C ARG A 116 5.23 4.97 -2.21
N PRO A 117 5.97 5.49 -3.20
CA PRO A 117 5.41 5.70 -4.52
C PRO A 117 4.85 4.38 -5.08
N PHE A 118 3.88 4.50 -5.97
CA PHE A 118 3.11 3.42 -6.61
C PHE A 118 3.94 2.24 -7.17
N VAL A 119 5.23 2.44 -7.38
CA VAL A 119 6.16 1.41 -7.85
C VAL A 119 6.15 0.14 -6.99
N SER A 120 5.81 0.24 -5.71
CA SER A 120 5.77 -0.91 -4.82
C SER A 120 4.63 -1.91 -5.12
N SER A 121 3.54 -1.46 -5.73
CA SER A 121 2.43 -2.35 -6.13
C SER A 121 2.69 -3.08 -7.46
N LEU A 122 3.69 -2.66 -8.22
CA LEU A 122 4.12 -3.30 -9.46
C LEU A 122 5.13 -4.43 -9.24
N ILE A 123 5.69 -4.54 -8.03
CA ILE A 123 6.78 -5.47 -7.71
C ILE A 123 6.35 -6.95 -7.73
N GLY A 124 5.05 -7.23 -7.66
CA GLY A 124 4.50 -8.58 -7.82
C GLY A 124 4.19 -8.98 -9.25
N GLN A 125 4.28 -8.05 -10.21
CA GLN A 125 4.07 -8.29 -11.63
C GLN A 125 5.42 -8.34 -12.33
N SER A 126 5.55 -9.15 -13.39
CA SER A 126 6.76 -9.19 -14.21
C SER A 126 7.02 -7.80 -14.81
N TYR A 127 7.99 -7.10 -14.31
CA TYR A 127 8.45 -5.84 -14.88
C TYR A 127 9.68 -6.08 -15.77
N ASP A 128 9.92 -5.12 -16.67
CA ASP A 128 11.04 -5.17 -17.60
C ASP A 128 12.38 -5.02 -16.84
N SER A 129 13.36 -5.89 -17.13
CA SER A 129 14.69 -5.89 -16.50
C SER A 129 15.44 -4.55 -16.64
N ASP A 130 15.08 -3.74 -17.62
CA ASP A 130 15.66 -2.40 -17.81
C ASP A 130 15.38 -1.46 -16.60
N TRP A 131 14.41 -1.81 -15.76
CA TRP A 131 14.05 -1.03 -14.57
C TRP A 131 14.91 -1.37 -13.34
N ASP A 132 15.67 -2.45 -13.36
CA ASP A 132 16.48 -2.91 -12.22
C ASP A 132 17.49 -1.86 -11.74
N HIS A 133 18.02 -1.05 -12.68
CA HIS A 133 18.95 0.04 -12.37
C HIS A 133 18.30 1.22 -11.63
N PHE A 134 16.97 1.38 -11.76
CA PHE A 134 16.24 2.51 -11.20
C PHE A 134 15.45 2.13 -9.95
N ILE A 135 15.10 0.85 -9.82
CA ILE A 135 14.29 0.32 -8.72
C ILE A 135 15.21 -0.49 -7.82
N ASN A 136 15.92 0.18 -6.90
CA ASN A 136 16.75 -0.48 -5.91
C ASN A 136 15.85 -1.10 -4.82
N LEU A 137 15.18 -2.19 -5.17
CA LEU A 137 14.35 -2.97 -4.28
C LEU A 137 15.25 -3.91 -3.49
N LYS A 138 15.72 -3.48 -2.33
CA LYS A 138 16.23 -4.43 -1.35
C LYS A 138 15.12 -5.45 -1.09
N LYS A 139 15.27 -6.67 -1.61
CA LYS A 139 14.43 -7.79 -1.22
C LYS A 139 14.41 -7.84 0.30
N PRO A 140 13.25 -7.90 0.96
CA PRO A 140 13.21 -8.21 2.38
C PRO A 140 13.86 -9.59 2.56
N ALA A 141 14.82 -9.65 3.49
CA ALA A 141 15.44 -10.90 3.90
C ALA A 141 14.40 -11.81 4.56
#